data_7c59d121c4b583c9016b2af2a7b4bb55
#
_entry.id   7c59d121c4b583c9016b2af2a7b4bb55
#
_cell.length_a   1.000
_cell.length_b   1.000
_cell.length_c   1.000
_cell.angle_alpha   90.00
_cell.angle_beta   90.00
_cell.angle_gamma   90.00
#
_symmetry.space_group_name_H-M   'P 1'
#
loop_
_entity.id
_entity.type
_entity.pdbx_description
1 polymer ?
#
loop_
_entity_poly.entity_id
_entity_poly.type
_entity_poly.pdbx_seq_one_letter_code
_entity_poly.pdbx_strand_id
1 'polypeptide(L)'
;MSFVTIADGEVELHPLDQDQVDYLQDRGVDPEVAVKMGVQNASLHGSKCIAFPFYKNEKIVNIKFKTLDKKFFQSKGGEKVFYNHQVLTDVTLKELPLLICEGELDCLVALQSGFSKSVSVPDGAPSKSIEVERDEVSNKYDYLREAMPLIDECKEIILCTDGDASGQVLRDDLAMRLGKARCKWVSYPDGCKDLNDVLKKFGQDGVKSVIRKSNWYKVDGVFRFSDLPPIENKPIYELNMGLFDDHYKLRRGDFSVITGLPSSGKSTFVNHMMCQLAKHHGLKISFASFEQKPQTDHLRALRKWYMFEYELNNDDWEHIPDDKKARCAKWLDKHFNVIVPSFDDNVNLQWLIERMQVSVIQHDCDIIIIDPFNEMDHETGHNEPMRLYIGWFIKTLKRFCTKHDVHVIVVAHPRKIGKDQDGNIEIPTLYDIEESSMWYNKADLGLIIHRKDGLTLERVAKSRYEDMIGKRGQVLFTFDSSNCHYLEFKSHAI
;
A
#
# COMPACT_ATOMS: atom_id res chain seq x y z
N MET A 1 -38.63 33.19 31.93
CA MET A 1 -37.41 34.01 31.73
C MET A 1 -36.28 33.24 32.39
N SER A 2 -35.33 32.78 31.61
CA SER A 2 -34.12 32.15 32.14
C SER A 2 -32.93 33.05 31.86
N PHE A 3 -32.21 33.43 32.89
CA PHE A 3 -30.94 34.14 32.75
C PHE A 3 -29.85 33.11 32.68
N VAL A 4 -28.98 33.24 31.71
CA VAL A 4 -27.74 32.45 31.62
C VAL A 4 -26.57 33.39 31.79
N THR A 5 -25.79 33.16 32.83
CA THR A 5 -24.57 33.93 33.07
C THR A 5 -23.48 33.41 32.12
N ILE A 6 -23.04 34.26 31.22
CA ILE A 6 -21.84 34.06 30.38
C ILE A 6 -20.76 35.03 30.82
N ALA A 7 -19.50 34.77 30.46
CA ALA A 7 -18.37 35.60 30.91
C ALA A 7 -18.48 37.10 30.56
N ASP A 8 -19.32 37.48 29.60
CA ASP A 8 -19.59 38.85 29.18
C ASP A 8 -20.82 39.49 29.86
N GLY A 9 -21.44 38.80 30.88
CA GLY A 9 -22.61 39.26 31.60
C GLY A 9 -23.78 38.29 31.53
N GLU A 10 -24.94 38.72 32.07
CA GLU A 10 -26.16 37.94 31.96
C GLU A 10 -26.83 38.18 30.61
N VAL A 11 -27.10 37.12 29.87
CA VAL A 11 -27.91 37.14 28.64
C VAL A 11 -29.30 36.64 28.98
N GLU A 12 -30.29 37.47 28.69
CA GLU A 12 -31.65 37.11 28.86
C GLU A 12 -32.16 36.34 27.62
N LEU A 13 -32.67 35.16 27.85
CA LEU A 13 -33.24 34.30 26.83
C LEU A 13 -34.76 34.34 26.86
N HIS A 14 -35.38 34.55 25.71
CA HIS A 14 -36.82 34.66 25.55
C HIS A 14 -37.33 33.63 24.54
N PRO A 15 -38.64 33.30 24.55
CA PRO A 15 -39.27 32.57 23.45
C PRO A 15 -39.00 33.26 22.11
N LEU A 16 -38.89 32.47 21.03
CA LEU A 16 -38.73 33.01 19.68
C LEU A 16 -39.82 34.03 19.35
N ASP A 17 -39.47 35.16 18.79
CA ASP A 17 -40.40 36.12 18.24
C ASP A 17 -40.73 35.83 16.77
N GLN A 18 -41.65 36.59 16.17
CA GLN A 18 -42.13 36.32 14.83
C GLN A 18 -41.02 36.42 13.79
N ASP A 19 -40.09 37.36 13.91
CA ASP A 19 -38.99 37.55 12.96
C ASP A 19 -38.09 36.30 12.90
N GLN A 20 -37.86 35.65 14.04
CA GLN A 20 -37.04 34.45 14.16
C GLN A 20 -37.78 33.19 13.73
N VAL A 21 -39.07 33.13 14.00
CA VAL A 21 -39.94 32.07 13.46
C VAL A 21 -39.95 32.14 11.94
N ASP A 22 -40.19 33.32 11.38
CA ASP A 22 -40.17 33.54 9.94
C ASP A 22 -38.80 33.19 9.33
N TYR A 23 -37.68 33.56 9.99
CA TYR A 23 -36.35 33.20 9.56
C TYR A 23 -36.12 31.66 9.52
N LEU A 24 -36.57 30.92 10.54
CA LEU A 24 -36.48 29.47 10.58
C LEU A 24 -37.32 28.84 9.47
N GLN A 25 -38.55 29.32 9.29
CA GLN A 25 -39.47 28.85 8.24
C GLN A 25 -38.89 29.13 6.82
N ASP A 26 -38.31 30.31 6.60
CA ASP A 26 -37.61 30.62 5.35
C ASP A 26 -36.44 29.68 5.07
N ARG A 27 -35.83 29.17 6.12
CA ARG A 27 -34.80 28.14 6.04
C ARG A 27 -35.39 26.72 5.96
N GLY A 28 -36.70 26.57 5.97
CA GLY A 28 -37.42 25.28 5.97
C GLY A 28 -37.30 24.51 7.28
N VAL A 29 -36.80 25.15 8.34
CA VAL A 29 -36.71 24.55 9.68
C VAL A 29 -38.01 24.74 10.42
N ASP A 30 -38.56 23.65 10.95
CA ASP A 30 -39.76 23.68 11.79
C ASP A 30 -39.43 24.39 13.12
N PRO A 31 -40.09 25.51 13.44
CA PRO A 31 -39.89 26.22 14.70
C PRO A 31 -40.15 25.37 15.94
N GLU A 32 -41.07 24.38 15.89
CA GLU A 32 -41.34 23.48 17.01
C GLU A 32 -40.13 22.58 17.31
N VAL A 33 -39.45 22.12 16.27
CA VAL A 33 -38.20 21.34 16.42
C VAL A 33 -37.10 22.20 17.03
N ALA A 34 -36.95 23.44 16.56
CA ALA A 34 -35.99 24.37 17.12
C ALA A 34 -36.26 24.66 18.61
N VAL A 35 -37.50 24.92 18.99
CA VAL A 35 -37.90 25.15 20.39
C VAL A 35 -37.64 23.91 21.26
N LYS A 36 -37.95 22.69 20.77
CA LYS A 36 -37.64 21.45 21.49
C LYS A 36 -36.14 21.28 21.74
N MET A 37 -35.30 21.80 20.85
CA MET A 37 -33.86 21.80 20.98
C MET A 37 -33.30 22.97 21.80
N GLY A 38 -34.18 23.74 22.46
CA GLY A 38 -33.84 24.84 23.32
C GLY A 38 -33.43 26.12 22.61
N VAL A 39 -33.70 26.22 21.29
CA VAL A 39 -33.44 27.47 20.53
C VAL A 39 -34.34 28.58 21.03
N GLN A 40 -33.75 29.75 21.29
CA GLN A 40 -34.42 30.89 21.92
C GLN A 40 -34.03 32.20 21.24
N ASN A 41 -34.79 33.24 21.54
CA ASN A 41 -34.50 34.61 21.21
C ASN A 41 -33.48 35.20 22.22
N ALA A 42 -32.54 35.98 21.73
CA ALA A 42 -31.65 36.75 22.56
C ALA A 42 -31.34 38.11 21.90
N SER A 43 -30.96 39.09 22.71
CA SER A 43 -30.39 40.34 22.22
C SER A 43 -28.96 40.45 22.65
N LEU A 44 -28.05 40.61 21.67
CA LEU A 44 -26.64 40.77 21.92
C LEU A 44 -26.10 42.02 21.19
N HIS A 45 -25.44 42.93 21.96
CA HIS A 45 -24.95 44.21 21.43
C HIS A 45 -25.98 45.01 20.63
N GLY A 46 -27.25 44.99 21.09
CA GLY A 46 -28.35 45.69 20.43
C GLY A 46 -28.92 45.05 19.16
N SER A 47 -28.43 43.87 18.79
CA SER A 47 -28.93 43.08 17.66
C SER A 47 -29.73 41.89 18.13
N LYS A 48 -30.88 41.64 17.47
CA LYS A 48 -31.70 40.43 17.69
C LYS A 48 -30.93 39.22 17.18
N CYS A 49 -30.85 38.15 17.99
CA CYS A 49 -30.15 36.94 17.70
C CYS A 49 -31.02 35.69 17.94
N ILE A 50 -30.80 34.66 17.18
CA ILE A 50 -31.20 33.31 17.52
C ILE A 50 -30.11 32.69 18.38
N ALA A 51 -30.44 32.22 19.57
CA ALA A 51 -29.55 31.57 20.51
C ALA A 51 -29.68 30.06 20.43
N PHE A 52 -28.55 29.38 20.19
CA PHE A 52 -28.43 27.93 20.18
C PHE A 52 -27.69 27.50 21.46
N PRO A 53 -28.37 26.99 22.48
CA PRO A 53 -27.73 26.56 23.73
C PRO A 53 -27.08 25.17 23.53
N PHE A 54 -25.89 25.01 24.06
CA PHE A 54 -25.16 23.74 24.10
C PHE A 54 -25.27 23.17 25.51
N TYR A 55 -25.80 21.97 25.61
CA TYR A 55 -26.05 21.31 26.88
C TYR A 55 -25.02 20.19 27.14
N LYS A 56 -24.56 20.11 28.41
CA LYS A 56 -23.82 18.99 28.95
C LYS A 56 -24.36 18.70 30.35
N ASN A 57 -24.74 17.46 30.63
CA ASN A 57 -25.36 17.06 31.90
C ASN A 57 -26.54 17.98 32.32
N GLU A 58 -27.44 18.23 31.40
CA GLU A 58 -28.65 19.08 31.57
C GLU A 58 -28.36 20.57 31.87
N LYS A 59 -27.11 20.98 31.81
CA LYS A 59 -26.72 22.38 32.02
C LYS A 59 -26.28 23.03 30.72
N ILE A 60 -26.60 24.29 30.52
CA ILE A 60 -26.09 25.09 29.44
C ILE A 60 -24.62 25.40 29.73
N VAL A 61 -23.72 24.92 28.88
CA VAL A 61 -22.27 25.13 29.01
C VAL A 61 -21.72 26.10 27.98
N ASN A 62 -22.50 26.38 26.93
CA ASN A 62 -22.15 27.34 25.90
C ASN A 62 -23.42 27.81 25.17
N ILE A 63 -23.39 29.00 24.57
CA ILE A 63 -24.46 29.50 23.70
C ILE A 63 -23.80 30.08 22.44
N LYS A 64 -24.29 29.69 21.29
CA LYS A 64 -23.92 30.29 20.01
C LYS A 64 -25.08 31.18 19.54
N PHE A 65 -24.76 32.41 19.20
CA PHE A 65 -25.69 33.41 18.76
C PHE A 65 -25.54 33.64 17.27
N LYS A 66 -26.64 33.68 16.57
CA LYS A 66 -26.70 34.00 15.16
C LYS A 66 -27.65 35.15 14.94
N THR A 67 -27.13 36.24 14.42
CA THR A 67 -27.94 37.38 13.99
C THR A 67 -28.69 37.05 12.70
N LEU A 68 -29.81 37.76 12.44
CA LEU A 68 -30.57 37.54 11.20
C LEU A 68 -29.77 38.00 9.95
N ASP A 69 -28.77 38.86 10.10
CA ASP A 69 -27.82 39.28 9.06
C ASP A 69 -26.59 38.37 8.93
N LYS A 70 -26.65 37.17 9.49
CA LYS A 70 -25.63 36.07 9.38
C LYS A 70 -24.32 36.29 10.13
N LYS A 71 -24.25 37.14 11.15
CA LYS A 71 -23.09 37.19 12.05
C LYS A 71 -23.23 36.15 13.15
N PHE A 72 -22.10 35.62 13.55
CA PHE A 72 -22.04 34.60 14.62
C PHE A 72 -21.25 35.14 15.79
N PHE A 73 -21.75 34.85 17.00
CA PHE A 73 -21.07 35.14 18.26
C PHE A 73 -21.17 33.88 19.13
N GLN A 74 -20.27 33.73 20.07
CA GLN A 74 -20.27 32.62 21.02
C GLN A 74 -19.97 33.13 22.41
N SER A 75 -20.52 32.50 23.44
CA SER A 75 -20.27 32.85 24.82
C SER A 75 -18.77 32.79 25.14
N LYS A 76 -18.23 33.87 25.70
CA LYS A 76 -16.83 33.90 26.13
C LYS A 76 -16.59 32.89 27.25
N GLY A 77 -15.57 32.02 27.10
CA GLY A 77 -15.28 30.97 28.08
C GLY A 77 -16.27 29.81 28.10
N GLY A 78 -17.20 29.74 27.11
CA GLY A 78 -18.11 28.60 26.95
C GLY A 78 -17.34 27.31 26.64
N GLU A 79 -17.78 26.21 27.23
CA GLU A 79 -17.19 24.89 26.97
C GLU A 79 -17.49 24.44 25.53
N LYS A 80 -16.47 23.94 24.84
CA LYS A 80 -16.64 23.40 23.49
C LYS A 80 -17.14 21.97 23.57
N VAL A 81 -18.40 21.76 23.26
CA VAL A 81 -19.05 20.47 23.15
C VAL A 81 -19.87 20.42 21.86
N PHE A 82 -20.26 19.25 21.40
CA PHE A 82 -21.20 19.16 20.29
C PHE A 82 -22.54 19.84 20.65
N TYR A 83 -23.16 20.53 19.68
CA TYR A 83 -24.58 20.88 19.79
C TYR A 83 -25.40 19.58 19.81
N ASN A 84 -26.41 19.53 20.67
CA ASN A 84 -27.22 18.33 20.93
C ASN A 84 -26.39 17.17 21.53
N HIS A 85 -25.37 17.47 22.31
CA HIS A 85 -24.45 16.49 22.93
C HIS A 85 -25.17 15.35 23.68
N GLN A 86 -26.35 15.64 24.31
CA GLN A 86 -27.11 14.68 25.09
C GLN A 86 -27.50 13.40 24.32
N VAL A 87 -27.65 13.45 23.00
CA VAL A 87 -27.98 12.26 22.21
C VAL A 87 -26.86 11.22 22.19
N LEU A 88 -25.63 11.60 22.55
CA LEU A 88 -24.50 10.69 22.64
C LEU A 88 -24.60 9.75 23.84
N THR A 89 -25.35 10.17 24.89
CA THR A 89 -25.56 9.38 26.10
C THR A 89 -26.92 8.68 26.13
N ASP A 90 -27.80 8.91 25.12
CA ASP A 90 -29.08 8.30 25.04
C ASP A 90 -29.00 6.84 24.58
N VAL A 91 -29.24 5.92 25.51
CA VAL A 91 -29.16 4.47 25.26
C VAL A 91 -30.19 3.99 24.25
N THR A 92 -31.29 4.71 24.04
CA THR A 92 -32.34 4.34 23.07
C THR A 92 -31.87 4.58 21.63
N LEU A 93 -30.84 5.43 21.43
CA LEU A 93 -30.25 5.78 20.14
C LEU A 93 -28.93 5.03 19.86
N LYS A 94 -28.54 4.12 20.74
CA LYS A 94 -27.21 3.45 20.68
C LYS A 94 -26.93 2.83 19.31
N GLU A 95 -27.87 2.09 18.76
CA GLU A 95 -27.72 1.35 17.51
C GLU A 95 -27.93 2.21 16.24
N LEU A 96 -28.33 3.47 16.39
CA LEU A 96 -28.55 4.37 15.25
C LEU A 96 -27.20 4.97 14.81
N PRO A 97 -27.03 5.24 13.49
CA PRO A 97 -25.89 5.99 12.98
C PRO A 97 -25.83 7.38 13.64
N LEU A 98 -24.61 7.81 13.97
CA LEU A 98 -24.36 9.17 14.45
C LEU A 98 -24.19 10.09 13.25
N LEU A 99 -25.02 11.14 13.14
CA LEU A 99 -24.82 12.20 12.17
C LEU A 99 -24.03 13.34 12.81
N ILE A 100 -22.98 13.82 12.14
CA ILE A 100 -22.22 14.99 12.54
C ILE A 100 -22.34 16.05 11.46
N CYS A 101 -23.06 17.13 11.78
CA CYS A 101 -23.28 18.29 10.91
C CYS A 101 -22.24 19.38 11.18
N GLU A 102 -22.03 20.27 10.21
CA GLU A 102 -21.18 21.44 10.40
C GLU A 102 -21.89 22.53 11.20
N GLY A 103 -23.18 22.78 10.93
CA GLY A 103 -23.96 23.84 11.53
C GLY A 103 -25.14 23.36 12.34
N GLU A 104 -25.61 24.21 13.28
CA GLU A 104 -26.76 23.94 14.13
C GLU A 104 -28.03 23.80 13.32
N LEU A 105 -28.20 24.62 12.25
CA LEU A 105 -29.37 24.53 11.37
C LEU A 105 -29.43 23.19 10.63
N ASP A 106 -28.29 22.67 10.16
CA ASP A 106 -28.22 21.35 9.50
C ASP A 106 -28.54 20.24 10.46
N CYS A 107 -28.12 20.38 11.73
CA CYS A 107 -28.51 19.43 12.79
C CYS A 107 -30.01 19.44 13.00
N LEU A 108 -30.68 20.62 13.07
CA LEU A 108 -32.11 20.73 13.16
C LEU A 108 -32.83 20.12 11.94
N VAL A 109 -32.28 20.33 10.73
CA VAL A 109 -32.81 19.73 9.50
C VAL A 109 -32.71 18.20 9.55
N ALA A 110 -31.61 17.65 10.04
CA ALA A 110 -31.45 16.21 10.21
C ALA A 110 -32.48 15.65 11.24
N LEU A 111 -32.63 16.33 12.38
CA LEU A 111 -33.59 15.95 13.42
C LEU A 111 -35.04 15.96 12.92
N GLN A 112 -35.50 17.04 12.26
CA GLN A 112 -36.86 17.11 11.71
C GLN A 112 -37.09 16.09 10.57
N SER A 113 -36.03 15.64 9.92
CA SER A 113 -36.05 14.60 8.87
C SER A 113 -36.03 13.19 9.44
N GLY A 114 -36.04 13.03 10.77
CA GLY A 114 -36.14 11.73 11.45
C GLY A 114 -34.80 11.08 11.82
N PHE A 115 -33.70 11.81 11.76
CA PHE A 115 -32.39 11.33 12.20
C PHE A 115 -32.09 11.80 13.63
N SER A 116 -32.62 11.07 14.61
CA SER A 116 -32.62 11.46 16.02
C SER A 116 -31.22 11.57 16.64
N LYS A 117 -30.25 10.80 16.17
CA LYS A 117 -28.88 10.82 16.66
C LYS A 117 -28.00 11.76 15.81
N SER A 118 -28.30 13.06 15.87
CA SER A 118 -27.62 14.11 15.12
C SER A 118 -27.02 15.14 16.05
N VAL A 119 -25.78 15.55 15.76
CA VAL A 119 -25.03 16.60 16.47
C VAL A 119 -24.45 17.59 15.46
N SER A 120 -24.03 18.78 15.91
CA SER A 120 -23.17 19.64 15.10
C SER A 120 -21.92 20.05 15.84
N VAL A 121 -20.86 20.37 15.07
CA VAL A 121 -19.59 20.84 15.66
C VAL A 121 -19.77 22.25 16.25
N PRO A 122 -19.08 22.59 17.37
CA PRO A 122 -19.25 23.90 18.02
C PRO A 122 -18.66 25.05 17.20
N ASP A 123 -17.55 24.79 16.54
CA ASP A 123 -16.85 25.77 15.72
C ASP A 123 -16.90 25.32 14.26
N GLY A 124 -17.25 26.17 13.32
CA GLY A 124 -17.27 25.85 11.89
C GLY A 124 -15.98 25.22 11.37
N ALA A 125 -15.96 24.90 10.09
CA ALA A 125 -14.82 24.26 9.43
C ALA A 125 -13.52 25.07 9.55
N PRO A 126 -12.35 24.43 9.71
CA PRO A 126 -11.05 25.11 9.63
C PRO A 126 -10.71 25.44 8.17
N SER A 127 -9.95 26.53 7.97
CA SER A 127 -9.49 26.91 6.62
C SER A 127 -8.41 25.97 6.05
N LYS A 128 -7.73 25.21 6.92
CA LYS A 128 -6.69 24.23 6.57
C LYS A 128 -6.80 23.03 7.51
N SER A 129 -6.43 21.85 7.01
CA SER A 129 -6.35 20.64 7.82
C SER A 129 -5.39 20.82 9.00
N ILE A 130 -5.75 20.24 10.14
CA ILE A 130 -4.94 20.24 11.35
C ILE A 130 -4.39 18.82 11.54
N GLU A 131 -3.05 18.68 11.49
CA GLU A 131 -2.38 17.40 11.71
C GLU A 131 -2.69 16.86 13.12
N VAL A 132 -2.92 15.57 13.23
CA VAL A 132 -3.30 14.92 14.49
C VAL A 132 -2.23 15.12 15.57
N GLU A 133 -0.94 15.12 15.19
CA GLU A 133 0.19 15.34 16.09
C GLU A 133 0.26 16.77 16.67
N ARG A 134 -0.39 17.75 15.99
CA ARG A 134 -0.48 19.14 16.44
C ARG A 134 -1.79 19.48 17.14
N ASP A 135 -2.68 18.50 17.26
CA ASP A 135 -4.00 18.69 17.85
C ASP A 135 -3.96 19.05 19.33
N GLU A 136 -2.93 18.58 20.05
CA GLU A 136 -2.69 18.93 21.44
C GLU A 136 -2.43 20.44 21.67
N VAL A 137 -2.03 21.15 20.62
CA VAL A 137 -1.70 22.58 20.67
C VAL A 137 -2.85 23.46 20.19
N SER A 138 -3.79 22.91 19.37
CA SER A 138 -4.77 23.74 18.65
C SER A 138 -6.09 23.94 19.37
N ASN A 139 -6.47 23.13 20.36
CA ASN A 139 -7.76 23.12 21.06
C ASN A 139 -9.00 23.09 20.12
N LYS A 140 -8.82 22.93 18.81
CA LYS A 140 -9.90 22.98 17.81
C LYS A 140 -10.83 21.78 17.93
N TYR A 141 -10.25 20.61 18.23
CA TYR A 141 -10.99 19.33 18.31
C TYR A 141 -11.13 18.79 19.75
N ASP A 142 -10.97 19.63 20.77
CA ASP A 142 -11.15 19.23 22.18
C ASP A 142 -12.53 18.62 22.42
N TYR A 143 -13.58 19.22 21.83
CA TYR A 143 -14.96 18.71 21.92
C TYR A 143 -15.07 17.25 21.41
N LEU A 144 -14.28 16.90 20.40
CA LEU A 144 -14.27 15.56 19.84
C LEU A 144 -13.54 14.59 20.76
N ARG A 145 -12.38 15.01 21.29
CA ARG A 145 -11.57 14.22 22.23
C ARG A 145 -12.38 13.88 23.50
N GLU A 146 -13.12 14.83 24.04
CA GLU A 146 -13.99 14.61 25.19
C GLU A 146 -15.17 13.69 24.87
N ALA A 147 -15.73 13.76 23.66
CA ALA A 147 -16.85 12.93 23.24
C ALA A 147 -16.45 11.53 22.77
N MET A 148 -15.14 11.27 22.53
CA MET A 148 -14.69 9.97 22.00
C MET A 148 -15.19 8.76 22.79
N PRO A 149 -15.15 8.73 24.14
CA PRO A 149 -15.66 7.58 24.90
C PRO A 149 -17.14 7.26 24.63
N LEU A 150 -17.95 8.27 24.26
CA LEU A 150 -19.36 8.13 23.93
C LEU A 150 -19.57 7.73 22.47
N ILE A 151 -18.65 8.10 21.59
CA ILE A 151 -18.70 7.85 20.15
C ILE A 151 -18.06 6.50 19.80
N ASP A 152 -17.16 5.97 20.61
CA ASP A 152 -16.39 4.76 20.28
C ASP A 152 -17.26 3.54 20.02
N GLU A 153 -18.42 3.46 20.62
CA GLU A 153 -19.38 2.37 20.38
C GLU A 153 -20.20 2.56 19.09
N CYS A 154 -20.14 3.74 18.45
CA CYS A 154 -20.87 3.99 17.20
C CYS A 154 -20.23 3.23 16.03
N LYS A 155 -20.97 2.31 15.44
CA LYS A 155 -20.53 1.49 14.30
C LYS A 155 -20.52 2.27 12.98
N GLU A 156 -21.38 3.27 12.86
CA GLU A 156 -21.56 4.08 11.66
C GLU A 156 -21.67 5.55 12.03
N ILE A 157 -20.87 6.40 11.38
CA ILE A 157 -20.85 7.85 11.55
C ILE A 157 -21.03 8.48 10.16
N ILE A 158 -22.00 9.37 10.02
CA ILE A 158 -22.30 10.05 8.77
C ILE A 158 -21.92 11.52 8.90
N LEU A 159 -20.96 11.95 8.13
CA LEU A 159 -20.44 13.32 8.12
C LEU A 159 -21.26 14.15 7.13
N CYS A 160 -22.01 15.12 7.66
CA CYS A 160 -22.87 16.03 6.93
C CYS A 160 -22.28 17.45 6.99
N THR A 161 -21.03 17.59 6.56
CA THR A 161 -20.35 18.90 6.48
C THR A 161 -20.72 19.61 5.18
N ASP A 162 -20.43 20.90 5.08
CA ASP A 162 -20.70 21.68 3.87
C ASP A 162 -19.93 21.11 2.66
N GLY A 163 -20.49 21.25 1.47
CA GLY A 163 -19.88 20.78 0.21
C GLY A 163 -18.76 21.67 -0.31
N ASP A 164 -18.44 22.78 0.35
CA ASP A 164 -17.36 23.68 -0.03
C ASP A 164 -15.97 23.17 0.43
N ALA A 165 -14.92 23.89 0.06
CA ALA A 165 -13.55 23.49 0.38
C ALA A 165 -13.30 23.39 1.89
N SER A 166 -13.87 24.28 2.71
CA SER A 166 -13.72 24.26 4.16
C SER A 166 -14.42 23.07 4.79
N GLY A 167 -15.66 22.79 4.37
CA GLY A 167 -16.41 21.63 4.84
C GLY A 167 -15.78 20.32 4.45
N GLN A 168 -15.10 20.23 3.29
CA GLN A 168 -14.31 19.05 2.91
C GLN A 168 -13.11 18.86 3.85
N VAL A 169 -12.41 19.94 4.24
CA VAL A 169 -11.33 19.85 5.22
C VAL A 169 -11.84 19.35 6.56
N LEU A 170 -12.94 19.90 7.08
CA LEU A 170 -13.57 19.43 8.32
C LEU A 170 -13.96 17.96 8.25
N ARG A 171 -14.58 17.54 7.15
CA ARG A 171 -14.97 16.17 6.87
C ARG A 171 -13.80 15.21 6.99
N ASP A 172 -12.70 15.52 6.31
CA ASP A 172 -11.53 14.65 6.23
C ASP A 172 -10.77 14.61 7.57
N ASP A 173 -10.71 15.74 8.29
CA ASP A 173 -10.17 15.84 9.65
C ASP A 173 -10.98 15.02 10.65
N LEU A 174 -12.30 15.09 10.60
CA LEU A 174 -13.20 14.28 11.44
C LEU A 174 -13.05 12.78 11.13
N ALA A 175 -13.06 12.40 9.84
CA ALA A 175 -12.93 11.00 9.44
C ALA A 175 -11.58 10.40 9.88
N MET A 176 -10.51 11.17 9.87
CA MET A 176 -9.20 10.73 10.34
C MET A 176 -9.21 10.43 11.85
N ARG A 177 -9.80 11.31 12.65
CA ARG A 177 -9.84 11.18 14.11
C ARG A 177 -10.84 10.13 14.59
N LEU A 178 -11.98 10.03 13.91
CA LEU A 178 -13.04 9.06 14.24
C LEU A 178 -12.74 7.64 13.72
N GLY A 179 -11.81 7.51 12.77
CA GLY A 179 -11.52 6.26 12.07
C GLY A 179 -12.34 6.11 10.78
N LYS A 180 -11.66 6.25 9.63
CA LYS A 180 -12.28 6.22 8.28
C LYS A 180 -13.16 5.01 8.03
N ALA A 181 -12.85 3.86 8.63
CA ALA A 181 -13.56 2.60 8.39
C ALA A 181 -15.03 2.64 8.79
N ARG A 182 -15.40 3.47 9.77
CA ARG A 182 -16.79 3.63 10.25
C ARG A 182 -17.45 4.93 9.79
N CYS A 183 -16.75 5.74 8.98
CA CYS A 183 -17.24 7.02 8.50
C CYS A 183 -17.81 6.92 7.10
N LYS A 184 -18.96 7.58 6.92
CA LYS A 184 -19.57 7.93 5.64
C LYS A 184 -19.58 9.43 5.48
N TRP A 185 -19.77 9.89 4.26
CA TRP A 185 -19.93 11.30 3.96
C TRP A 185 -21.06 11.53 2.96
N VAL A 186 -21.72 12.66 3.09
CA VAL A 186 -22.86 13.06 2.26
C VAL A 186 -22.35 13.78 1.01
N SER A 187 -22.87 13.39 -0.15
CA SER A 187 -22.69 14.10 -1.42
C SER A 187 -23.96 14.86 -1.72
N TYR A 188 -23.86 16.16 -1.89
CA TYR A 188 -25.01 17.02 -2.16
C TYR A 188 -25.34 17.07 -3.65
N PRO A 189 -26.64 17.19 -4.01
CA PRO A 189 -27.08 17.43 -5.38
C PRO A 189 -26.61 18.79 -5.89
N ASP A 190 -26.56 18.95 -7.21
CA ASP A 190 -26.18 20.21 -7.84
C ASP A 190 -26.99 21.40 -7.33
N GLY A 191 -26.27 22.44 -6.94
CA GLY A 191 -26.82 23.69 -6.38
C GLY A 191 -27.27 23.58 -4.92
N CYS A 192 -26.86 22.52 -4.19
CA CYS A 192 -26.98 22.41 -2.74
C CYS A 192 -25.58 22.24 -2.15
N LYS A 193 -25.29 22.92 -1.05
CA LYS A 193 -23.99 22.83 -0.34
C LYS A 193 -24.13 22.22 1.07
N ASP A 194 -25.32 22.20 1.62
CA ASP A 194 -25.60 21.74 2.96
C ASP A 194 -26.98 21.03 3.02
N LEU A 195 -27.32 20.44 4.17
CA LEU A 195 -28.63 19.78 4.36
C LEU A 195 -29.80 20.77 4.31
N ASN A 196 -29.57 22.02 4.70
CA ASN A 196 -30.58 23.07 4.66
C ASN A 196 -30.94 23.44 3.22
N ASP A 197 -29.98 23.53 2.32
CA ASP A 197 -30.26 23.75 0.90
C ASP A 197 -31.03 22.56 0.28
N VAL A 198 -30.69 21.32 0.68
CA VAL A 198 -31.42 20.12 0.24
C VAL A 198 -32.85 20.16 0.72
N LEU A 199 -33.09 20.53 2.00
CA LEU A 199 -34.41 20.65 2.55
C LEU A 199 -35.27 21.67 1.78
N LYS A 200 -34.73 22.85 1.52
CA LYS A 200 -35.41 23.92 0.77
C LYS A 200 -35.81 23.51 -0.63
N LYS A 201 -34.93 22.74 -1.31
CA LYS A 201 -35.13 22.39 -2.72
C LYS A 201 -35.91 21.09 -2.91
N PHE A 202 -35.77 20.13 -2.04
CA PHE A 202 -36.29 18.76 -2.21
C PHE A 202 -37.11 18.26 -1.03
N GLY A 203 -37.35 19.09 0.00
CA GLY A 203 -38.07 18.68 1.19
C GLY A 203 -37.39 17.65 2.07
N GLN A 204 -38.06 17.16 3.08
CA GLN A 204 -37.51 16.17 4.03
C GLN A 204 -37.16 14.84 3.35
N ASP A 205 -37.87 14.42 2.31
CA ASP A 205 -37.56 13.17 1.59
C ASP A 205 -36.25 13.31 0.79
N GLY A 206 -35.94 14.50 0.29
CA GLY A 206 -34.66 14.81 -0.29
C GLY A 206 -33.53 14.65 0.72
N VAL A 207 -33.68 15.20 1.93
CA VAL A 207 -32.71 15.05 3.03
C VAL A 207 -32.52 13.58 3.41
N LYS A 208 -33.62 12.83 3.57
CA LYS A 208 -33.55 11.38 3.84
C LYS A 208 -32.79 10.63 2.75
N SER A 209 -33.08 10.97 1.48
CA SER A 209 -32.43 10.33 0.34
C SER A 209 -30.91 10.57 0.33
N VAL A 210 -30.49 11.81 0.54
CA VAL A 210 -29.07 12.22 0.53
C VAL A 210 -28.30 11.54 1.67
N ILE A 211 -28.85 11.53 2.89
CA ILE A 211 -28.22 10.89 4.05
C ILE A 211 -28.13 9.36 3.85
N ARG A 212 -29.20 8.71 3.40
CA ARG A 212 -29.22 7.26 3.16
C ARG A 212 -28.26 6.82 2.04
N LYS A 213 -27.99 7.68 1.06
CA LYS A 213 -27.06 7.44 -0.05
C LYS A 213 -25.63 7.89 0.25
N SER A 214 -25.31 8.20 1.51
CA SER A 214 -23.97 8.60 1.92
C SER A 214 -22.93 7.56 1.54
N ASN A 215 -21.74 8.03 1.18
CA ASN A 215 -20.63 7.22 0.66
C ASN A 215 -19.68 6.82 1.78
N TRP A 216 -19.28 5.56 1.82
CA TRP A 216 -18.20 5.13 2.71
C TRP A 216 -16.88 5.78 2.33
N TYR A 217 -16.09 6.13 3.32
CA TYR A 217 -14.68 6.43 3.07
C TYR A 217 -13.98 5.20 2.52
N LYS A 218 -13.24 5.39 1.43
CA LYS A 218 -12.37 4.34 0.91
C LYS A 218 -11.18 4.19 1.85
N VAL A 219 -10.99 2.97 2.31
CA VAL A 219 -9.78 2.55 3.04
C VAL A 219 -8.97 1.72 2.09
N ASP A 220 -7.74 2.16 1.79
CA ASP A 220 -6.87 1.46 0.86
C ASP A 220 -6.58 0.03 1.35
N GLY A 221 -6.55 -0.90 0.41
CA GLY A 221 -6.22 -2.29 0.67
C GLY A 221 -7.42 -3.21 0.95
N VAL A 222 -8.65 -2.69 0.96
CA VAL A 222 -9.88 -3.50 1.05
C VAL A 222 -10.77 -3.25 -0.16
N PHE A 223 -10.90 -4.25 -1.03
CA PHE A 223 -11.65 -4.18 -2.27
C PHE A 223 -12.66 -5.32 -2.37
N ARG A 224 -13.79 -5.09 -3.01
CA ARG A 224 -14.60 -6.17 -3.56
C ARG A 224 -13.91 -6.71 -4.81
N PHE A 225 -14.15 -7.94 -5.19
CA PHE A 225 -13.58 -8.50 -6.43
C PHE A 225 -13.92 -7.67 -7.67
N SER A 226 -15.15 -7.09 -7.71
CA SER A 226 -15.59 -6.20 -8.79
C SER A 226 -14.83 -4.88 -8.87
N ASP A 227 -14.21 -4.46 -7.77
CA ASP A 227 -13.54 -3.16 -7.63
C ASP A 227 -12.03 -3.27 -7.81
N LEU A 228 -11.54 -4.51 -7.98
CA LEU A 228 -10.12 -4.76 -8.28
C LEU A 228 -9.78 -4.23 -9.68
N PRO A 229 -8.60 -3.62 -9.84
CA PRO A 229 -8.13 -3.27 -11.17
C PRO A 229 -8.02 -4.53 -12.04
N PRO A 230 -8.23 -4.42 -13.35
CA PRO A 230 -8.08 -5.56 -14.25
C PRO A 230 -6.67 -6.14 -14.12
N ILE A 231 -6.58 -7.48 -14.15
CA ILE A 231 -5.29 -8.17 -14.11
C ILE A 231 -4.54 -7.86 -15.40
N GLU A 232 -3.39 -7.24 -15.30
CA GLU A 232 -2.47 -7.13 -16.43
C GLU A 232 -1.92 -8.53 -16.77
N ASN A 233 -2.14 -8.99 -17.99
CA ASN A 233 -1.53 -10.20 -18.48
C ASN A 233 -0.03 -9.97 -18.71
N LYS A 234 0.78 -10.37 -17.71
CA LYS A 234 2.23 -10.27 -17.81
C LYS A 234 2.78 -11.34 -18.75
N PRO A 235 3.72 -11.00 -19.63
CA PRO A 235 4.34 -11.98 -20.51
C PRO A 235 5.11 -13.03 -19.68
N ILE A 236 5.06 -14.27 -20.17
CA ILE A 236 5.80 -15.41 -19.63
C ILE A 236 6.90 -15.74 -20.64
N TYR A 237 8.12 -15.85 -20.15
CA TYR A 237 9.31 -16.04 -20.98
C TYR A 237 9.83 -17.48 -20.85
N GLU A 238 9.81 -18.21 -21.96
CA GLU A 238 10.43 -19.52 -22.08
C GLU A 238 11.93 -19.38 -22.28
N LEU A 239 12.70 -20.31 -21.75
CA LEU A 239 14.15 -20.30 -21.87
C LEU A 239 14.64 -20.83 -23.21
N ASN A 240 13.79 -21.51 -23.97
CA ASN A 240 14.10 -22.23 -25.20
C ASN A 240 15.18 -23.33 -24.97
N MET A 241 14.99 -24.07 -23.88
CA MET A 241 15.89 -25.13 -23.42
C MET A 241 15.23 -26.51 -23.42
N GLY A 242 14.35 -26.77 -24.40
CA GLY A 242 13.70 -28.08 -24.60
C GLY A 242 12.71 -28.43 -23.50
N LEU A 243 12.80 -29.63 -22.93
CA LEU A 243 11.89 -30.10 -21.88
C LEU A 243 11.98 -29.25 -20.58
N PHE A 244 13.05 -28.49 -20.42
CA PHE A 244 13.17 -27.63 -19.25
C PHE A 244 12.13 -26.50 -19.24
N ASP A 245 11.64 -26.06 -20.39
CA ASP A 245 10.58 -25.07 -20.51
C ASP A 245 9.22 -25.55 -19.99
N ASP A 246 9.00 -26.85 -19.84
CA ASP A 246 7.83 -27.39 -19.17
C ASP A 246 7.88 -27.19 -17.66
N HIS A 247 9.06 -26.95 -17.11
CA HIS A 247 9.33 -26.87 -15.68
C HIS A 247 9.69 -25.48 -15.20
N TYR A 248 10.34 -24.64 -16.05
CA TYR A 248 10.87 -23.37 -15.63
C TYR A 248 10.65 -22.29 -16.69
N LYS A 249 9.78 -21.34 -16.40
CA LYS A 249 9.55 -20.13 -17.20
C LYS A 249 9.62 -18.91 -16.30
N LEU A 250 10.07 -17.79 -16.82
CA LEU A 250 10.17 -16.56 -16.06
C LEU A 250 8.98 -15.63 -16.32
N ARG A 251 8.56 -14.95 -15.28
CA ARG A 251 7.57 -13.88 -15.34
C ARG A 251 8.06 -12.69 -14.52
N ARG A 252 7.97 -11.48 -15.06
CA ARG A 252 8.34 -10.28 -14.32
C ARG A 252 7.41 -10.08 -13.11
N GLY A 253 7.97 -9.54 -12.03
CA GLY A 253 7.29 -9.40 -10.75
C GLY A 253 7.43 -10.60 -9.81
N ASP A 254 8.00 -11.72 -10.26
CA ASP A 254 8.24 -12.92 -9.46
C ASP A 254 9.67 -12.98 -8.89
N PHE A 255 9.85 -13.83 -7.91
CA PHE A 255 11.11 -14.07 -7.19
C PHE A 255 11.51 -15.54 -7.25
N SER A 256 12.73 -15.81 -7.69
CA SER A 256 13.29 -17.16 -7.77
C SER A 256 14.47 -17.35 -6.84
N VAL A 257 14.64 -18.57 -6.33
CA VAL A 257 15.82 -18.99 -5.60
C VAL A 257 16.49 -20.17 -6.31
N ILE A 258 17.81 -20.12 -6.42
CA ILE A 258 18.65 -21.20 -6.99
C ILE A 258 19.61 -21.68 -5.92
N THR A 259 19.71 -23.00 -5.74
CA THR A 259 20.68 -23.60 -4.84
C THR A 259 21.39 -24.79 -5.47
N GLY A 260 22.45 -25.24 -4.84
CA GLY A 260 23.26 -26.37 -5.25
C GLY A 260 24.62 -26.33 -4.56
N LEU A 261 25.30 -27.44 -4.54
CA LEU A 261 26.62 -27.56 -3.92
C LEU A 261 27.64 -26.59 -4.55
N PRO A 262 28.69 -26.19 -3.83
CA PRO A 262 29.82 -25.50 -4.46
C PRO A 262 30.32 -26.27 -5.68
N SER A 263 30.70 -25.54 -6.72
CA SER A 263 31.18 -26.11 -8.01
C SER A 263 30.19 -27.00 -8.77
N SER A 264 28.88 -26.96 -8.42
CA SER A 264 27.82 -27.70 -9.17
C SER A 264 27.44 -27.04 -10.49
N GLY A 265 27.96 -25.86 -10.81
CA GLY A 265 27.70 -25.15 -12.07
C GLY A 265 26.57 -24.12 -11.99
N LYS A 266 26.14 -23.69 -10.80
CA LYS A 266 25.06 -22.70 -10.61
C LYS A 266 25.21 -21.46 -11.48
N SER A 267 26.29 -20.71 -11.29
CA SER A 267 26.52 -19.45 -12.01
C SER A 267 26.68 -19.66 -13.51
N THR A 268 27.26 -20.78 -13.94
CA THR A 268 27.40 -21.13 -15.36
C THR A 268 26.04 -21.44 -15.99
N PHE A 269 25.16 -22.16 -15.29
CA PHE A 269 23.82 -22.44 -15.79
C PHE A 269 22.96 -21.17 -15.82
N VAL A 270 23.04 -20.32 -14.79
CA VAL A 270 22.38 -19.02 -14.77
C VAL A 270 22.85 -18.16 -15.95
N ASN A 271 24.15 -18.09 -16.24
CA ASN A 271 24.66 -17.36 -17.39
C ASN A 271 24.03 -17.87 -18.71
N HIS A 272 23.94 -19.20 -18.89
CA HIS A 272 23.33 -19.78 -20.07
C HIS A 272 21.83 -19.43 -20.18
N MET A 273 21.07 -19.57 -19.09
CA MET A 273 19.66 -19.17 -19.04
C MET A 273 19.48 -17.69 -19.43
N MET A 274 20.29 -16.81 -18.89
CA MET A 274 20.20 -15.38 -19.15
C MET A 274 20.54 -15.03 -20.60
N CYS A 275 21.53 -15.71 -21.18
CA CYS A 275 21.83 -15.58 -22.61
C CYS A 275 20.67 -16.03 -23.51
N GLN A 276 20.01 -17.13 -23.17
CA GLN A 276 18.82 -17.59 -23.88
C GLN A 276 17.68 -16.55 -23.85
N LEU A 277 17.41 -15.99 -22.67
CA LEU A 277 16.39 -14.96 -22.51
C LEU A 277 16.75 -13.67 -23.26
N ALA A 278 18.00 -13.24 -23.22
CA ALA A 278 18.48 -12.09 -23.98
C ALA A 278 18.33 -12.30 -25.48
N LYS A 279 18.65 -13.52 -25.97
CA LYS A 279 18.57 -13.89 -27.37
C LYS A 279 17.14 -13.93 -27.87
N HIS A 280 16.27 -14.66 -27.18
CA HIS A 280 14.92 -14.98 -27.68
C HIS A 280 13.87 -13.91 -27.37
N HIS A 281 14.07 -13.16 -26.29
CA HIS A 281 13.08 -12.17 -25.81
C HIS A 281 13.64 -10.75 -25.74
N GLY A 282 14.94 -10.56 -25.99
CA GLY A 282 15.57 -9.23 -25.92
C GLY A 282 15.67 -8.66 -24.53
N LEU A 283 15.53 -9.49 -23.48
CA LEU A 283 15.55 -9.04 -22.09
C LEU A 283 16.91 -8.49 -21.68
N LYS A 284 16.91 -7.59 -20.71
CA LYS A 284 18.08 -6.96 -20.13
C LYS A 284 18.32 -7.48 -18.72
N ILE A 285 19.53 -7.87 -18.44
CA ILE A 285 19.93 -8.61 -17.23
C ILE A 285 21.00 -7.85 -16.46
N SER A 286 20.86 -7.78 -15.14
CA SER A 286 21.86 -7.23 -14.24
C SER A 286 22.41 -8.32 -13.31
N PHE A 287 23.74 -8.46 -13.27
CA PHE A 287 24.42 -9.36 -12.34
C PHE A 287 24.97 -8.58 -11.15
N ALA A 288 24.46 -8.87 -9.95
CA ALA A 288 25.07 -8.49 -8.69
C ALA A 288 25.88 -9.68 -8.20
N SER A 289 27.13 -9.75 -8.65
CA SER A 289 28.06 -10.87 -8.36
C SER A 289 29.09 -10.46 -7.34
N PHE A 290 29.10 -11.17 -6.22
CA PHE A 290 29.99 -10.88 -5.10
C PHE A 290 31.16 -11.86 -4.99
N GLU A 291 31.02 -13.07 -5.56
CA GLU A 291 32.07 -14.08 -5.61
C GLU A 291 32.83 -14.05 -6.93
N GLN A 292 32.13 -13.86 -8.06
CA GLN A 292 32.75 -13.88 -9.39
C GLN A 292 33.21 -12.50 -9.84
N LYS A 293 34.38 -12.44 -10.44
CA LYS A 293 34.88 -11.20 -11.04
C LYS A 293 34.24 -10.96 -12.41
N PRO A 294 33.52 -9.84 -12.60
CA PRO A 294 32.79 -9.61 -13.85
C PRO A 294 33.62 -9.75 -15.12
N GLN A 295 34.87 -9.24 -15.13
CA GLN A 295 35.74 -9.22 -16.32
C GLN A 295 36.29 -10.60 -16.66
N THR A 296 36.66 -11.39 -15.66
CA THR A 296 37.34 -12.69 -15.90
C THR A 296 36.37 -13.85 -15.99
N ASP A 297 35.26 -13.79 -15.25
CA ASP A 297 34.35 -14.93 -15.12
C ASP A 297 33.11 -14.74 -15.99
N HIS A 298 32.26 -13.75 -15.69
CA HIS A 298 31.04 -13.51 -16.47
C HIS A 298 31.32 -13.13 -17.92
N LEU A 299 32.16 -12.12 -18.14
CA LEU A 299 32.44 -11.62 -19.48
C LEU A 299 33.04 -12.71 -20.37
N ARG A 300 33.94 -13.55 -19.83
CA ARG A 300 34.51 -14.68 -20.57
C ARG A 300 33.43 -15.72 -20.94
N ALA A 301 32.55 -16.07 -20.02
CA ALA A 301 31.47 -17.04 -20.27
C ALA A 301 30.49 -16.51 -21.32
N LEU A 302 30.04 -15.26 -21.17
CA LEU A 302 29.12 -14.62 -22.09
C LEU A 302 29.70 -14.45 -23.51
N ARG A 303 30.99 -14.11 -23.61
CA ARG A 303 31.72 -14.04 -24.92
C ARG A 303 31.77 -15.40 -25.60
N LYS A 304 32.15 -16.46 -24.90
CA LYS A 304 32.15 -17.82 -25.44
C LYS A 304 30.78 -18.23 -25.94
N TRP A 305 29.73 -17.97 -25.10
CA TRP A 305 28.38 -18.27 -25.46
C TRP A 305 27.95 -17.54 -26.73
N TYR A 306 28.19 -16.22 -26.81
CA TYR A 306 27.86 -15.40 -27.99
C TYR A 306 28.57 -15.87 -29.25
N MET A 307 29.89 -16.13 -29.16
CA MET A 307 30.71 -16.54 -30.31
C MET A 307 30.21 -17.86 -30.89
N PHE A 308 29.88 -18.82 -30.07
CA PHE A 308 29.28 -20.07 -30.54
C PHE A 308 27.92 -19.86 -31.16
N GLU A 309 27.07 -19.14 -30.48
CA GLU A 309 25.64 -19.00 -30.84
C GLU A 309 25.41 -18.18 -32.11
N TYR A 310 26.13 -17.10 -32.28
CA TYR A 310 25.93 -16.18 -33.39
C TYR A 310 27.00 -16.25 -34.49
N GLU A 311 28.20 -16.59 -34.11
CA GLU A 311 29.34 -16.56 -35.05
C GLU A 311 29.84 -17.96 -35.40
N LEU A 312 29.28 -19.03 -34.79
CA LEU A 312 29.68 -20.44 -34.96
C LEU A 312 31.19 -20.62 -34.76
N ASN A 313 31.77 -19.94 -33.79
CA ASN A 313 33.17 -19.87 -33.56
C ASN A 313 33.54 -20.23 -32.13
N ASN A 314 34.46 -21.18 -31.95
CA ASN A 314 34.97 -21.65 -30.65
C ASN A 314 36.46 -21.25 -30.43
N ASP A 315 37.01 -20.40 -31.28
CA ASP A 315 38.41 -19.97 -31.13
C ASP A 315 38.63 -19.18 -29.83
N ASP A 316 39.86 -19.12 -29.40
CA ASP A 316 40.25 -18.26 -28.30
C ASP A 316 40.00 -16.79 -28.66
N TRP A 317 39.55 -16.03 -27.67
CA TRP A 317 39.14 -14.63 -27.86
C TRP A 317 40.18 -13.77 -28.57
N GLU A 318 41.48 -14.03 -28.34
CA GLU A 318 42.57 -13.30 -28.96
C GLU A 318 42.61 -13.47 -30.48
N HIS A 319 42.21 -14.62 -30.99
CA HIS A 319 42.21 -14.96 -32.41
C HIS A 319 40.90 -14.58 -33.14
N ILE A 320 39.90 -14.09 -32.43
CA ILE A 320 38.64 -13.65 -33.03
C ILE A 320 38.84 -12.35 -33.82
N PRO A 321 38.30 -12.20 -35.02
CA PRO A 321 38.33 -10.96 -35.81
C PRO A 321 37.69 -9.79 -35.06
N ASP A 322 38.22 -8.57 -35.26
CA ASP A 322 37.79 -7.37 -34.51
C ASP A 322 36.32 -6.99 -34.79
N ASP A 323 35.84 -7.20 -36.00
CA ASP A 323 34.44 -6.97 -36.35
C ASP A 323 33.48 -7.88 -35.57
N LYS A 324 33.84 -9.15 -35.35
CA LYS A 324 33.08 -10.09 -34.53
C LYS A 324 33.17 -9.70 -33.06
N LYS A 325 34.34 -9.31 -32.57
CA LYS A 325 34.51 -8.77 -31.20
C LYS A 325 33.63 -7.56 -30.96
N ALA A 326 33.55 -6.64 -31.93
CA ALA A 326 32.70 -5.44 -31.85
C ALA A 326 31.22 -5.78 -31.81
N ARG A 327 30.74 -6.76 -32.61
CA ARG A 327 29.34 -7.23 -32.55
C ARG A 327 29.01 -7.86 -31.21
N CYS A 328 29.90 -8.69 -30.69
CA CYS A 328 29.76 -9.29 -29.36
C CYS A 328 29.66 -8.22 -28.25
N ALA A 329 30.58 -7.27 -28.26
CA ALA A 329 30.60 -6.18 -27.27
C ALA A 329 29.26 -5.38 -27.32
N LYS A 330 28.80 -5.01 -28.51
CA LYS A 330 27.52 -4.29 -28.69
C LYS A 330 26.32 -5.10 -28.17
N TRP A 331 26.32 -6.41 -28.39
CA TRP A 331 25.25 -7.27 -27.89
C TRP A 331 25.28 -7.37 -26.37
N LEU A 332 26.47 -7.55 -25.78
CA LEU A 332 26.66 -7.59 -24.33
C LEU A 332 26.21 -6.28 -23.67
N ASP A 333 26.66 -5.15 -24.19
CA ASP A 333 26.31 -3.82 -23.65
C ASP A 333 24.81 -3.53 -23.75
N LYS A 334 24.14 -4.11 -24.75
CA LYS A 334 22.69 -3.97 -24.90
C LYS A 334 21.90 -4.77 -23.87
N HIS A 335 22.38 -5.97 -23.51
CA HIS A 335 21.60 -6.93 -22.74
C HIS A 335 22.09 -7.15 -21.31
N PHE A 336 23.30 -6.77 -20.99
CA PHE A 336 23.90 -7.07 -19.68
C PHE A 336 24.50 -5.84 -19.02
N ASN A 337 24.31 -5.72 -17.73
CA ASN A 337 25.06 -4.82 -16.88
C ASN A 337 25.46 -5.53 -15.59
N VAL A 338 26.36 -4.94 -14.82
CA VAL A 338 26.88 -5.53 -13.58
C VAL A 338 26.81 -4.54 -12.43
N ILE A 339 26.44 -5.02 -11.28
CA ILE A 339 26.50 -4.32 -10.00
C ILE A 339 27.76 -4.80 -9.29
N VAL A 340 28.73 -3.91 -9.12
CA VAL A 340 30.04 -4.24 -8.54
C VAL A 340 30.26 -3.34 -7.33
N PRO A 341 30.52 -3.89 -6.14
CA PRO A 341 30.87 -3.07 -4.99
C PRO A 341 32.26 -2.46 -5.14
N SER A 342 32.45 -1.26 -4.60
CA SER A 342 33.75 -0.67 -4.36
C SER A 342 34.43 -1.34 -3.16
N PHE A 343 35.71 -1.15 -3.01
CA PHE A 343 36.48 -1.80 -1.94
C PHE A 343 35.97 -1.44 -0.53
N ASP A 344 35.46 -0.22 -0.35
CA ASP A 344 35.01 0.31 0.92
C ASP A 344 33.47 0.20 1.12
N ASP A 345 32.74 -0.42 0.19
CA ASP A 345 31.30 -0.56 0.28
C ASP A 345 30.91 -1.63 1.33
N ASN A 346 29.93 -1.30 2.17
CA ASN A 346 29.20 -2.27 2.98
C ASN A 346 28.07 -2.85 2.11
N VAL A 347 28.22 -4.09 1.66
CA VAL A 347 27.31 -4.74 0.72
C VAL A 347 26.07 -5.28 1.44
N ASN A 348 25.35 -4.41 2.11
CA ASN A 348 24.10 -4.75 2.77
C ASN A 348 22.88 -4.67 1.82
N LEU A 349 21.70 -5.02 2.31
CA LEU A 349 20.48 -5.00 1.51
C LEU A 349 20.11 -3.59 1.03
N GLN A 350 20.33 -2.55 1.82
CA GLN A 350 20.02 -1.18 1.43
C GLN A 350 20.90 -0.74 0.26
N TRP A 351 22.21 -0.97 0.36
CA TRP A 351 23.16 -0.73 -0.71
C TRP A 351 22.75 -1.44 -2.01
N LEU A 352 22.37 -2.72 -1.90
CA LEU A 352 21.95 -3.52 -3.05
C LEU A 352 20.67 -2.96 -3.71
N ILE A 353 19.65 -2.64 -2.92
CA ILE A 353 18.37 -2.09 -3.44
C ILE A 353 18.59 -0.80 -4.21
N GLU A 354 19.48 0.09 -3.75
CA GLU A 354 19.79 1.34 -4.45
C GLU A 354 20.41 1.07 -5.83
N ARG A 355 21.34 0.12 -5.94
CA ARG A 355 22.00 -0.25 -7.21
C ARG A 355 21.04 -1.00 -8.15
N MET A 356 20.20 -1.86 -7.59
CA MET A 356 19.11 -2.50 -8.34
C MET A 356 18.15 -1.45 -8.94
N GLN A 357 17.82 -0.38 -8.21
CA GLN A 357 17.02 0.72 -8.74
C GLN A 357 17.71 1.43 -9.92
N VAL A 358 19.02 1.67 -9.83
CA VAL A 358 19.80 2.23 -10.93
C VAL A 358 19.74 1.31 -12.16
N SER A 359 19.93 -0.01 -11.98
CA SER A 359 19.85 -0.98 -13.07
C SER A 359 18.49 -0.98 -13.75
N VAL A 360 17.39 -0.86 -12.99
CA VAL A 360 16.04 -0.81 -13.55
C VAL A 360 15.75 0.53 -14.23
N ILE A 361 16.05 1.66 -13.57
CA ILE A 361 15.63 2.99 -14.04
C ILE A 361 16.52 3.50 -15.17
N GLN A 362 17.84 3.27 -15.09
CA GLN A 362 18.80 3.82 -16.06
C GLN A 362 19.17 2.86 -17.19
N HIS A 363 19.06 1.55 -16.94
CA HIS A 363 19.45 0.51 -17.89
C HIS A 363 18.25 -0.35 -18.38
N ASP A 364 17.03 -0.05 -17.93
CA ASP A 364 15.78 -0.79 -18.27
C ASP A 364 15.90 -2.30 -17.99
N CYS A 365 16.51 -2.67 -16.88
CA CYS A 365 16.77 -4.06 -16.53
C CYS A 365 15.47 -4.80 -16.23
N ASP A 366 15.30 -6.00 -16.80
CA ASP A 366 14.15 -6.89 -16.62
C ASP A 366 14.40 -7.95 -15.56
N ILE A 367 15.66 -8.40 -15.43
CA ILE A 367 16.06 -9.50 -14.53
C ILE A 367 17.30 -9.11 -13.74
N ILE A 368 17.28 -9.33 -12.45
CA ILE A 368 18.42 -9.10 -11.56
C ILE A 368 18.84 -10.41 -10.90
N ILE A 369 20.12 -10.76 -11.02
CA ILE A 369 20.73 -11.92 -10.40
C ILE A 369 21.58 -11.48 -9.21
N ILE A 370 21.39 -12.08 -8.05
CA ILE A 370 22.19 -11.89 -6.84
C ILE A 370 22.95 -13.20 -6.60
N ASP A 371 24.27 -13.21 -6.78
CA ASP A 371 25.10 -14.43 -6.75
C ASP A 371 26.43 -14.23 -5.99
N PRO A 372 26.57 -14.79 -4.79
CA PRO A 372 25.54 -15.40 -3.95
C PRO A 372 25.08 -14.48 -2.82
N PHE A 373 23.94 -14.81 -2.18
CA PHE A 373 23.43 -14.17 -0.96
C PHE A 373 24.45 -14.23 0.19
N ASN A 374 25.18 -15.33 0.32
CA ASN A 374 26.06 -15.60 1.44
C ASN A 374 27.29 -14.66 1.53
N GLU A 375 27.64 -13.98 0.45
CA GLU A 375 28.74 -13.00 0.39
C GLU A 375 28.30 -11.55 0.70
N MET A 376 27.05 -11.35 1.04
CA MET A 376 26.53 -10.04 1.46
C MET A 376 26.75 -9.80 2.95
N ASP A 377 26.85 -8.53 3.33
CA ASP A 377 26.87 -8.12 4.74
C ASP A 377 25.48 -8.20 5.34
N HIS A 378 25.31 -9.05 6.33
CA HIS A 378 24.03 -9.25 7.01
C HIS A 378 23.95 -8.40 8.28
N GLU A 379 23.20 -7.30 8.22
CA GLU A 379 22.94 -6.45 9.37
C GLU A 379 21.88 -7.09 10.27
N THR A 380 22.32 -8.02 11.11
CA THR A 380 21.49 -8.55 12.20
C THR A 380 21.76 -7.79 13.49
N GLY A 381 20.73 -7.36 14.21
CA GLY A 381 20.89 -6.83 15.56
C GLY A 381 21.56 -7.87 16.48
N HIS A 382 22.25 -7.43 17.54
CA HIS A 382 23.08 -8.26 18.45
C HIS A 382 22.46 -9.58 18.95
N ASN A 383 21.14 -9.79 18.77
CA ASN A 383 20.42 -11.00 19.20
C ASN A 383 19.31 -11.43 18.21
N GLU A 384 19.29 -10.91 16.99
CA GLU A 384 18.25 -11.30 16.03
C GLU A 384 18.64 -12.59 15.30
N PRO A 385 17.77 -13.62 15.30
CA PRO A 385 18.02 -14.83 14.52
C PRO A 385 18.11 -14.54 13.02
N MET A 386 19.12 -15.07 12.34
CA MET A 386 19.33 -14.92 10.89
C MET A 386 18.08 -15.23 10.06
N ARG A 387 17.26 -16.18 10.50
CA ARG A 387 15.99 -16.50 9.84
C ARG A 387 15.02 -15.32 9.71
N LEU A 388 15.04 -14.37 10.67
CA LEU A 388 14.19 -13.17 10.62
C LEU A 388 14.70 -12.21 9.56
N TYR A 389 16.03 -12.03 9.53
CA TYR A 389 16.70 -11.23 8.50
C TYR A 389 16.39 -11.79 7.10
N ILE A 390 16.54 -13.10 6.86
CA ILE A 390 16.22 -13.75 5.59
C ILE A 390 14.75 -13.53 5.24
N GLY A 391 13.86 -13.66 6.22
CA GLY A 391 12.44 -13.39 6.03
C GLY A 391 12.14 -11.97 5.58
N TRP A 392 12.83 -10.99 6.14
CA TRP A 392 12.75 -9.58 5.79
C TRP A 392 13.42 -9.31 4.43
N PHE A 393 14.60 -9.85 4.17
CA PHE A 393 15.34 -9.78 2.91
C PHE A 393 14.46 -10.24 1.73
N ILE A 394 13.91 -11.46 1.80
CA ILE A 394 13.04 -11.99 0.74
C ILE A 394 11.78 -11.13 0.58
N LYS A 395 11.17 -10.66 1.68
CA LYS A 395 10.00 -9.77 1.62
C LYS A 395 10.33 -8.46 0.89
N THR A 396 11.49 -7.88 1.16
CA THR A 396 11.94 -6.65 0.53
C THR A 396 12.18 -6.85 -0.96
N LEU A 397 12.87 -7.93 -1.36
CA LEU A 397 13.08 -8.26 -2.77
C LEU A 397 11.76 -8.54 -3.51
N LYS A 398 10.82 -9.26 -2.92
CA LYS A 398 9.50 -9.50 -3.54
C LYS A 398 8.70 -8.20 -3.73
N ARG A 399 8.79 -7.27 -2.78
CA ARG A 399 8.19 -5.94 -2.94
C ARG A 399 8.88 -5.15 -4.06
N PHE A 400 10.19 -5.28 -4.18
CA PHE A 400 10.97 -4.69 -5.28
C PHE A 400 10.51 -5.27 -6.63
N CYS A 401 10.42 -6.61 -6.75
CA CYS A 401 9.94 -7.29 -7.96
C CYS A 401 8.57 -6.75 -8.41
N THR A 402 7.62 -6.67 -7.46
CA THR A 402 6.26 -6.20 -7.76
C THR A 402 6.23 -4.71 -8.12
N LYS A 403 6.98 -3.87 -7.38
CA LYS A 403 7.00 -2.41 -7.57
C LYS A 403 7.61 -1.99 -8.90
N HIS A 404 8.67 -2.66 -9.30
CA HIS A 404 9.47 -2.30 -10.48
C HIS A 404 9.18 -3.21 -11.69
N ASP A 405 8.29 -4.19 -11.54
CA ASP A 405 7.94 -5.19 -12.55
C ASP A 405 9.19 -5.88 -13.13
N VAL A 406 10.07 -6.39 -12.28
CA VAL A 406 11.29 -7.11 -12.63
C VAL A 406 11.31 -8.48 -11.98
N HIS A 407 12.07 -9.43 -12.55
CA HIS A 407 12.33 -10.72 -11.94
C HIS A 407 13.64 -10.69 -11.16
N VAL A 408 13.64 -11.18 -9.91
CA VAL A 408 14.87 -11.30 -9.12
C VAL A 408 15.18 -12.77 -8.87
N ILE A 409 16.41 -13.17 -9.19
CA ILE A 409 16.94 -14.51 -8.91
C ILE A 409 18.01 -14.38 -7.85
N VAL A 410 17.92 -15.13 -6.77
CA VAL A 410 18.95 -15.21 -5.74
C VAL A 410 19.59 -16.59 -5.75
N VAL A 411 20.89 -16.63 -5.88
CA VAL A 411 21.69 -17.85 -5.68
C VAL A 411 22.07 -17.92 -4.20
N ALA A 412 21.72 -19.01 -3.53
CA ALA A 412 22.00 -19.21 -2.11
C ALA A 412 22.63 -20.58 -1.87
N HIS A 413 23.68 -20.61 -1.07
CA HIS A 413 24.39 -21.86 -0.77
C HIS A 413 23.61 -22.73 0.22
N PRO A 414 23.64 -24.07 0.06
CA PRO A 414 23.10 -24.96 1.04
C PRO A 414 24.04 -25.06 2.25
N ARG A 415 23.48 -25.38 3.42
CA ARG A 415 24.30 -25.83 4.56
C ARG A 415 25.08 -27.09 4.17
N LYS A 416 25.98 -27.51 5.05
CA LYS A 416 26.73 -28.75 4.86
C LYS A 416 25.76 -29.95 4.71
N ILE A 417 25.81 -30.61 3.57
CA ILE A 417 24.97 -31.75 3.22
C ILE A 417 25.64 -33.06 3.67
N GLY A 418 24.83 -34.00 4.11
CA GLY A 418 25.26 -35.31 4.48
C GLY A 418 25.66 -36.19 3.28
N LYS A 419 26.16 -37.39 3.57
CA LYS A 419 26.41 -38.43 2.56
C LYS A 419 25.37 -39.50 2.67
N ASP A 420 24.99 -40.06 1.53
CA ASP A 420 24.14 -41.26 1.45
C ASP A 420 24.87 -42.53 1.93
N GLN A 421 24.17 -43.65 1.91
CA GLN A 421 24.70 -44.97 2.33
C GLN A 421 25.88 -45.41 1.47
N ASP A 422 25.97 -44.96 0.24
CA ASP A 422 27.03 -45.27 -0.72
C ASP A 422 28.21 -44.28 -0.65
N GLY A 423 28.15 -43.29 0.27
CA GLY A 423 29.19 -42.28 0.47
C GLY A 423 29.14 -41.10 -0.48
N ASN A 424 28.12 -40.99 -1.36
CA ASN A 424 27.93 -39.83 -2.23
C ASN A 424 27.28 -38.69 -1.45
N ILE A 425 27.59 -37.45 -1.83
CA ILE A 425 26.91 -36.30 -1.25
C ILE A 425 25.46 -36.27 -1.76
N GLU A 426 24.50 -36.20 -0.83
CA GLU A 426 23.07 -36.13 -1.16
C GLU A 426 22.75 -34.87 -1.97
N ILE A 427 21.75 -34.95 -2.85
CA ILE A 427 21.26 -33.83 -3.60
C ILE A 427 20.58 -32.86 -2.62
N PRO A 428 21.02 -31.60 -2.52
CA PRO A 428 20.38 -30.64 -1.61
C PRO A 428 18.92 -30.41 -1.99
N THR A 429 18.13 -30.01 -1.00
CA THR A 429 16.78 -29.50 -1.20
C THR A 429 16.74 -27.99 -0.95
N LEU A 430 15.64 -27.34 -1.27
CA LEU A 430 15.48 -25.91 -0.94
C LEU A 430 15.36 -25.65 0.58
N TYR A 431 15.10 -26.68 1.38
CA TYR A 431 15.12 -26.61 2.85
C TYR A 431 16.54 -26.66 3.42
N ASP A 432 17.48 -27.10 2.62
CA ASP A 432 18.89 -27.17 3.01
C ASP A 432 19.66 -25.89 2.74
N ILE A 433 19.02 -24.89 2.14
CA ILE A 433 19.59 -23.54 2.04
C ILE A 433 19.85 -23.05 3.46
N GLU A 434 21.09 -22.56 3.67
CA GLU A 434 21.58 -22.15 4.97
C GLU A 434 20.62 -21.20 5.66
N GLU A 435 20.48 -21.36 6.99
CA GLU A 435 19.78 -20.48 7.94
C GLU A 435 18.24 -20.46 7.87
N SER A 436 17.55 -20.90 6.80
CA SER A 436 16.09 -20.74 6.80
C SER A 436 15.28 -21.52 5.78
N SER A 437 14.22 -22.18 6.24
CA SER A 437 13.14 -22.70 5.37
C SER A 437 12.34 -21.60 4.64
N MET A 438 12.59 -20.32 4.96
CA MET A 438 11.90 -19.19 4.34
C MET A 438 12.16 -19.13 2.83
N TRP A 439 13.30 -19.60 2.35
CA TRP A 439 13.62 -19.68 0.92
C TRP A 439 12.58 -20.52 0.18
N TYR A 440 12.32 -21.73 0.66
CA TYR A 440 11.26 -22.57 0.09
C TYR A 440 9.89 -21.90 0.21
N ASN A 441 9.54 -21.40 1.39
CA ASN A 441 8.19 -20.92 1.65
C ASN A 441 7.83 -19.68 0.83
N LYS A 442 8.76 -18.76 0.62
CA LYS A 442 8.48 -17.45 0.03
C LYS A 442 8.81 -17.30 -1.44
N ALA A 443 9.71 -18.13 -2.02
CA ALA A 443 10.02 -18.08 -3.45
C ALA A 443 8.79 -18.41 -4.31
N ASP A 444 8.75 -17.89 -5.52
CA ASP A 444 7.74 -18.24 -6.53
C ASP A 444 8.22 -19.42 -7.36
N LEU A 445 9.52 -19.45 -7.69
CA LEU A 445 10.22 -20.57 -8.30
C LEU A 445 11.43 -20.97 -7.45
N GLY A 446 11.77 -22.25 -7.46
CA GLY A 446 12.95 -22.78 -6.76
C GLY A 446 13.64 -23.87 -7.56
N LEU A 447 14.91 -23.62 -7.91
CA LEU A 447 15.74 -24.49 -8.74
C LEU A 447 16.90 -25.06 -7.93
N ILE A 448 17.17 -26.32 -8.11
CA ILE A 448 18.31 -27.03 -7.54
C ILE A 448 19.22 -27.48 -8.68
N ILE A 449 20.49 -27.13 -8.59
CA ILE A 449 21.52 -27.51 -9.55
C ILE A 449 22.48 -28.50 -8.91
N HIS A 450 22.58 -29.68 -9.48
CA HIS A 450 23.45 -30.75 -8.98
C HIS A 450 24.25 -31.40 -10.12
N ARG A 451 25.55 -31.55 -9.91
CA ARG A 451 26.42 -32.15 -10.89
C ARG A 451 26.89 -33.53 -10.45
N LYS A 452 26.66 -34.55 -11.28
CA LYS A 452 27.08 -35.91 -11.04
C LYS A 452 27.43 -36.60 -12.35
N ASP A 453 28.54 -37.32 -12.38
CA ASP A 453 28.99 -38.19 -13.51
C ASP A 453 29.02 -37.47 -14.85
N GLY A 454 29.49 -36.19 -14.84
CA GLY A 454 29.60 -35.35 -16.05
C GLY A 454 28.29 -34.74 -16.52
N LEU A 455 27.15 -35.10 -15.91
CA LEU A 455 25.84 -34.51 -16.19
C LEU A 455 25.47 -33.47 -15.12
N THR A 456 24.67 -32.51 -15.53
CA THR A 456 24.07 -31.53 -14.62
C THR A 456 22.57 -31.80 -14.52
N LEU A 457 22.13 -32.08 -13.31
CA LEU A 457 20.71 -32.24 -12.98
C LEU A 457 20.14 -30.87 -12.59
N GLU A 458 19.15 -30.43 -13.32
CA GLU A 458 18.35 -29.26 -13.06
C GLU A 458 16.98 -29.69 -12.54
N ARG A 459 16.72 -29.45 -11.24
CA ARG A 459 15.45 -29.83 -10.60
C ARG A 459 14.68 -28.58 -10.17
N VAL A 460 13.53 -28.37 -10.79
CA VAL A 460 12.55 -27.39 -10.31
C VAL A 460 11.80 -28.02 -9.14
N ALA A 461 12.23 -27.68 -7.93
CA ALA A 461 11.68 -28.21 -6.68
C ALA A 461 10.44 -27.46 -6.21
N LYS A 462 10.26 -26.22 -6.68
CA LYS A 462 9.11 -25.40 -6.37
C LYS A 462 8.66 -24.59 -7.58
N SER A 463 7.36 -24.57 -7.81
CA SER A 463 6.63 -23.62 -8.64
C SER A 463 5.35 -23.23 -7.90
N ARG A 464 5.08 -21.93 -7.77
CA ARG A 464 3.86 -21.43 -7.12
C ARG A 464 2.66 -21.41 -8.07
N TYR A 465 2.93 -21.28 -9.36
CA TYR A 465 1.94 -21.11 -10.41
C TYR A 465 2.23 -22.14 -11.51
N GLU A 466 2.02 -23.46 -11.17
CA GLU A 466 2.39 -24.58 -12.04
C GLU A 466 1.72 -24.56 -13.41
N ASP A 467 0.56 -23.96 -13.51
CA ASP A 467 -0.21 -23.76 -14.75
C ASP A 467 0.34 -22.64 -15.63
N MET A 468 1.19 -21.76 -15.09
CA MET A 468 1.70 -20.58 -15.81
C MET A 468 3.22 -20.64 -16.04
N ILE A 469 4.00 -20.84 -14.97
CA ILE A 469 5.46 -20.70 -15.01
C ILE A 469 6.22 -22.03 -14.97
N GLY A 470 5.51 -23.13 -15.16
CA GLY A 470 6.07 -24.48 -15.27
C GLY A 470 5.83 -25.33 -14.04
N LYS A 471 5.86 -26.66 -14.24
CA LYS A 471 5.58 -27.68 -13.22
C LYS A 471 6.86 -28.13 -12.54
N ARG A 472 6.77 -28.61 -11.31
CA ARG A 472 7.90 -29.28 -10.67
C ARG A 472 8.36 -30.47 -11.50
N GLY A 473 9.66 -30.62 -11.65
CA GLY A 473 10.27 -31.68 -12.43
C GLY A 473 11.77 -31.54 -12.49
N GLN A 474 12.40 -32.35 -13.32
CA GLN A 474 13.85 -32.32 -13.47
C GLN A 474 14.28 -32.71 -14.89
N VAL A 475 15.36 -32.10 -15.35
CA VAL A 475 15.99 -32.37 -16.64
C VAL A 475 17.48 -32.55 -16.45
N LEU A 476 18.10 -33.42 -17.25
CA LEU A 476 19.53 -33.62 -17.27
C LEU A 476 20.13 -32.88 -18.46
N PHE A 477 21.27 -32.24 -18.20
CA PHE A 477 22.04 -31.54 -19.22
C PHE A 477 23.49 -32.00 -19.29
N THR A 478 24.06 -31.95 -20.47
CA THR A 478 25.52 -31.94 -20.69
C THR A 478 25.98 -30.49 -20.77
N PHE A 479 27.13 -30.21 -20.19
CA PHE A 479 27.77 -28.89 -20.26
C PHE A 479 29.00 -28.92 -21.15
N ASP A 480 29.02 -28.07 -22.16
CA ASP A 480 30.22 -27.87 -23.00
C ASP A 480 30.98 -26.61 -22.52
N SER A 481 32.12 -26.84 -21.91
CA SER A 481 32.98 -25.76 -21.38
C SER A 481 33.69 -24.94 -22.45
N SER A 482 33.77 -25.45 -23.68
CA SER A 482 34.42 -24.75 -24.80
C SER A 482 33.58 -23.53 -25.21
N ASN A 483 32.24 -23.67 -25.19
CA ASN A 483 31.29 -22.66 -25.63
C ASN A 483 30.33 -22.20 -24.56
N CYS A 484 30.39 -22.74 -23.34
CA CYS A 484 29.53 -22.40 -22.21
C CYS A 484 28.04 -22.70 -22.46
N HIS A 485 27.70 -23.74 -23.22
CA HIS A 485 26.36 -24.18 -23.50
C HIS A 485 25.95 -25.38 -22.68
N TYR A 486 24.66 -25.41 -22.33
CA TYR A 486 23.99 -26.57 -21.79
C TYR A 486 23.08 -27.17 -22.86
N LEU A 487 23.21 -28.48 -23.10
CA LEU A 487 22.39 -29.25 -24.03
C LEU A 487 21.62 -30.31 -23.28
N GLU A 488 20.32 -30.43 -23.53
CA GLU A 488 19.49 -31.45 -22.92
C GLU A 488 20.03 -32.84 -23.20
N PHE A 489 20.24 -33.62 -22.15
CA PHE A 489 20.69 -35.01 -22.25
C PHE A 489 19.48 -35.91 -22.57
N LYS A 490 19.38 -36.36 -23.80
CA LYS A 490 18.39 -37.33 -24.24
C LYS A 490 18.98 -38.74 -24.03
N SER A 491 18.51 -39.46 -22.99
CA SER A 491 18.82 -40.90 -22.93
C SER A 491 18.13 -41.56 -24.11
N HIS A 492 18.87 -42.07 -25.05
CA HIS A 492 18.32 -43.04 -25.98
C HIS A 492 17.93 -44.27 -25.14
N ALA A 493 16.63 -44.47 -24.93
CA ALA A 493 16.16 -45.72 -24.42
C ALA A 493 16.67 -46.82 -25.36
N ILE A 494 17.57 -47.65 -24.83
CA ILE A 494 17.98 -48.90 -25.47
C ILE A 494 16.88 -49.90 -25.30
#